data_16aeb8dd02399b906a2b63ceabd5078f
#
_entry.id   16aeb8dd02399b906a2b63ceabd5078f
#
_cell.length_a   1.000
_cell.length_b   1.000
_cell.length_c   1.000
_cell.angle_alpha   90.00
_cell.angle_beta   90.00
_cell.angle_gamma   90.00
#
_symmetry.space_group_name_H-M   'P 1'
#
loop_
_entity.id
_entity.type
_entity.pdbx_description
1 polymer ?
#
loop_
_entity_poly.entity_id
_entity_poly.type
_entity_poly.pdbx_seq_one_letter_code
_entity_poly.pdbx_strand_id
1 'polypeptide(L)'
;GSIKTWDFYGGSLKGIQEDLPRIAELGFTAIYLNPIFEAASNHRYDTADYTKIDPILGTEQDFTELCEAAEKLGISIILDGVFNHTGDDSIYFNRYGNYPGVGAWQSEDSPWRDAFYFHEDGSYDCWWGVGNMPAINESSELVRERLLGKDGVIRKWLRAGAHGWRLDVADELSDDFLTEIKKAVLAEKPDALLLGEVWEDASNKISYGHLRRYLQGSELDSAMDYPFRDM
;
A
#
# COMPACT_ATOMS: atom_id res chain seq x y z
N GLY A 1 2.24 -7.40 -29.91
CA GLY A 1 1.06 -6.86 -29.26
C GLY A 1 1.46 -5.97 -28.09
N SER A 2 0.62 -5.01 -27.71
CA SER A 2 0.87 -4.21 -26.51
C SER A 2 0.58 -5.04 -25.26
N ILE A 3 1.42 -4.95 -24.25
CA ILE A 3 1.19 -5.51 -22.90
C ILE A 3 -0.05 -4.82 -22.32
N LYS A 4 -0.95 -5.60 -21.72
CA LYS A 4 -2.16 -5.09 -21.07
C LYS A 4 -2.07 -5.30 -19.57
N THR A 5 -2.85 -4.54 -18.80
CA THR A 5 -2.85 -4.58 -17.32
C THR A 5 -3.33 -5.92 -16.74
N TRP A 6 -3.95 -6.77 -17.55
CA TRP A 6 -4.37 -8.12 -17.19
C TRP A 6 -3.48 -9.23 -17.78
N ASP A 7 -2.35 -8.89 -18.39
CA ASP A 7 -1.35 -9.86 -18.85
C ASP A 7 -0.38 -10.13 -17.71
N PHE A 8 -0.48 -11.28 -17.07
CA PHE A 8 0.38 -11.67 -15.96
C PHE A 8 1.60 -12.47 -16.48
N TYR A 9 2.78 -12.15 -15.94
CA TYR A 9 4.04 -12.81 -16.25
C TYR A 9 4.57 -13.52 -15.02
N GLY A 10 5.58 -14.38 -15.18
CA GLY A 10 6.19 -15.10 -14.08
C GLY A 10 6.85 -14.18 -13.06
N GLY A 11 7.00 -14.70 -11.87
CA GLY A 11 7.58 -14.06 -10.68
C GLY A 11 6.77 -14.46 -9.44
N SER A 12 7.48 -14.76 -8.35
CA SER A 12 6.81 -15.15 -7.10
C SER A 12 7.67 -14.75 -5.91
N LEU A 13 7.06 -14.73 -4.71
CA LEU A 13 7.77 -14.51 -3.46
C LEU A 13 8.87 -15.56 -3.24
N LYS A 14 8.59 -16.81 -3.63
CA LYS A 14 9.55 -17.90 -3.54
C LYS A 14 10.74 -17.72 -4.48
N GLY A 15 10.50 -17.21 -5.70
CA GLY A 15 11.58 -16.87 -6.63
C GLY A 15 12.49 -15.76 -6.11
N ILE A 16 11.93 -14.77 -5.40
CA ILE A 16 12.74 -13.74 -4.71
C ILE A 16 13.56 -14.38 -3.60
N GLN A 17 12.95 -15.26 -2.80
CA GLN A 17 13.63 -15.96 -1.70
C GLN A 17 14.84 -16.77 -2.21
N GLU A 18 14.70 -17.45 -3.34
CA GLU A 18 15.78 -18.21 -3.96
C GLU A 18 16.94 -17.32 -4.43
N ASP A 19 16.67 -16.06 -4.82
CA ASP A 19 17.65 -15.11 -5.32
C ASP A 19 18.30 -14.24 -4.21
N LEU A 20 17.81 -14.30 -2.97
CA LEU A 20 18.33 -13.51 -1.85
C LEU A 20 19.86 -13.59 -1.67
N PRO A 21 20.54 -14.77 -1.80
CA PRO A 21 21.99 -14.84 -1.66
C PRO A 21 22.72 -13.94 -2.67
N ARG A 22 22.27 -13.92 -3.92
CA ARG A 22 22.84 -13.06 -4.97
C ARG A 22 22.61 -11.58 -4.67
N ILE A 23 21.40 -11.22 -4.18
CA ILE A 23 21.07 -9.85 -3.80
C ILE A 23 21.96 -9.39 -2.65
N ALA A 24 22.20 -10.25 -1.64
CA ALA A 24 23.09 -9.96 -0.52
C ALA A 24 24.53 -9.75 -0.97
N GLU A 25 25.05 -10.60 -1.90
CA GLU A 25 26.39 -10.45 -2.47
C GLU A 25 26.60 -9.13 -3.21
N LEU A 26 25.53 -8.56 -3.79
CA LEU A 26 25.55 -7.24 -4.42
C LEU A 26 25.56 -6.09 -3.39
N GLY A 27 25.42 -6.39 -2.10
CA GLY A 27 25.49 -5.42 -1.02
C GLY A 27 24.16 -4.71 -0.72
N PHE A 28 23.04 -5.19 -1.26
CA PHE A 28 21.71 -4.62 -0.91
C PHE A 28 21.27 -5.07 0.48
N THR A 29 20.72 -4.13 1.25
CA THR A 29 20.24 -4.35 2.62
C THR A 29 18.73 -4.21 2.76
N ALA A 30 18.04 -3.87 1.69
CA ALA A 30 16.58 -3.81 1.64
C ALA A 30 16.06 -4.16 0.25
N ILE A 31 14.89 -4.76 0.22
CA ILE A 31 14.09 -5.00 -0.98
C ILE A 31 12.74 -4.34 -0.78
N TYR A 32 12.41 -3.39 -1.63
CA TYR A 32 11.07 -2.86 -1.76
C TYR A 32 10.30 -3.68 -2.79
N LEU A 33 9.15 -4.22 -2.38
CA LEU A 33 8.25 -4.96 -3.25
C LEU A 33 7.14 -4.04 -3.76
N ASN A 34 6.93 -4.01 -5.08
CA ASN A 34 5.69 -3.48 -5.65
C ASN A 34 4.48 -4.20 -5.02
N PRO A 35 3.23 -3.68 -5.17
CA PRO A 35 2.07 -4.27 -4.49
C PRO A 35 1.96 -5.78 -4.69
N ILE A 36 1.77 -6.51 -3.58
CA ILE A 36 1.69 -7.97 -3.57
C ILE A 36 0.32 -8.51 -3.20
N PHE A 37 -0.62 -7.62 -2.87
CA PHE A 37 -1.96 -8.02 -2.42
C PHE A 37 -2.87 -8.36 -3.60
N GLU A 38 -3.93 -9.12 -3.32
CA GLU A 38 -4.93 -9.50 -4.32
C GLU A 38 -5.46 -8.27 -5.05
N ALA A 39 -5.47 -8.33 -6.38
CA ALA A 39 -5.90 -7.25 -7.27
C ALA A 39 -6.31 -7.80 -8.65
N ALA A 40 -7.03 -7.00 -9.43
CA ALA A 40 -7.44 -7.38 -10.78
C ALA A 40 -6.34 -7.18 -11.82
N SER A 41 -5.43 -6.22 -11.62
CA SER A 41 -4.37 -5.89 -12.57
C SER A 41 -3.03 -6.54 -12.24
N ASN A 42 -2.15 -6.60 -13.24
CA ASN A 42 -0.77 -7.11 -13.06
C ASN A 42 0.13 -6.18 -12.23
N HIS A 43 -0.17 -4.89 -12.16
CA HIS A 43 0.57 -3.93 -11.32
C HIS A 43 0.09 -3.90 -9.86
N ARG A 44 -1.13 -4.34 -9.57
CA ARG A 44 -1.77 -4.49 -8.25
C ARG A 44 -1.95 -3.19 -7.45
N TYR A 45 -1.82 -2.02 -8.07
CA TYR A 45 -2.17 -0.76 -7.41
C TYR A 45 -3.69 -0.58 -7.24
N ASP A 46 -4.51 -1.35 -7.93
CA ASP A 46 -5.95 -1.50 -7.75
C ASP A 46 -6.27 -2.60 -6.72
N THR A 47 -5.78 -2.46 -5.50
CA THR A 47 -5.89 -3.47 -4.45
C THR A 47 -7.33 -3.90 -4.20
N ALA A 48 -7.56 -5.21 -4.23
CA ALA A 48 -8.87 -5.84 -3.97
C ALA A 48 -9.04 -6.27 -2.51
N ASP A 49 -8.01 -6.85 -1.90
CA ASP A 49 -8.01 -7.27 -0.49
C ASP A 49 -6.62 -7.11 0.12
N TYR A 50 -6.42 -6.09 0.95
CA TYR A 50 -5.16 -5.85 1.66
C TYR A 50 -4.75 -6.96 2.63
N THR A 51 -5.66 -7.87 2.96
CA THR A 51 -5.39 -8.94 3.93
C THR A 51 -4.90 -10.22 3.29
N LYS A 52 -4.84 -10.28 1.95
CA LYS A 52 -4.44 -11.46 1.18
C LYS A 52 -3.33 -11.14 0.19
N ILE A 53 -2.37 -12.04 0.10
CA ILE A 53 -1.39 -12.07 -0.98
C ILE A 53 -2.10 -12.53 -2.28
N ASP A 54 -1.75 -11.91 -3.40
CA ASP A 54 -2.20 -12.38 -4.72
C ASP A 54 -1.73 -13.83 -4.92
N PRO A 55 -2.66 -14.78 -5.19
CA PRO A 55 -2.32 -16.20 -5.35
C PRO A 55 -1.28 -16.49 -6.45
N ILE A 56 -1.13 -15.59 -7.43
CA ILE A 56 -0.11 -15.71 -8.47
C ILE A 56 1.30 -15.51 -7.90
N LEU A 57 1.44 -14.69 -6.86
CA LEU A 57 2.73 -14.40 -6.23
C LEU A 57 3.09 -15.42 -5.14
N GLY A 58 2.10 -16.04 -4.50
CA GLY A 58 2.29 -17.00 -3.42
C GLY A 58 1.27 -16.87 -2.31
N THR A 59 1.64 -17.33 -1.14
CA THR A 59 0.80 -17.38 0.07
C THR A 59 1.37 -16.48 1.17
N GLU A 60 0.61 -16.26 2.25
CA GLU A 60 1.10 -15.59 3.46
C GLU A 60 2.29 -16.35 4.10
N GLN A 61 2.29 -17.68 4.00
CA GLN A 61 3.41 -18.50 4.46
C GLN A 61 4.67 -18.23 3.63
N ASP A 62 4.56 -18.17 2.29
CA ASP A 62 5.69 -17.84 1.41
C ASP A 62 6.26 -16.45 1.72
N PHE A 63 5.40 -15.48 2.09
CA PHE A 63 5.85 -14.15 2.49
C PHE A 63 6.62 -14.18 3.83
N THR A 64 6.10 -14.90 4.82
CA THR A 64 6.79 -15.04 6.11
C THR A 64 8.15 -15.72 5.93
N GLU A 65 8.20 -16.79 5.15
CA GLU A 65 9.46 -17.51 4.85
C GLU A 65 10.47 -16.62 4.10
N LEU A 66 9.99 -15.78 3.17
CA LEU A 66 10.83 -14.79 2.48
C LEU A 66 11.43 -13.79 3.49
N CYS A 67 10.61 -13.24 4.39
CA CYS A 67 11.06 -12.29 5.41
C CYS A 67 12.10 -12.91 6.35
N GLU A 68 11.87 -14.13 6.84
CA GLU A 68 12.80 -14.85 7.70
C GLU A 68 14.13 -15.18 6.98
N ALA A 69 14.06 -15.53 5.71
CA ALA A 69 15.26 -15.80 4.91
C ALA A 69 16.05 -14.51 4.63
N ALA A 70 15.37 -13.42 4.33
CA ALA A 70 15.96 -12.11 4.10
C ALA A 70 16.67 -11.58 5.36
N GLU A 71 16.02 -11.67 6.52
CA GLU A 71 16.58 -11.24 7.81
C GLU A 71 17.91 -11.93 8.14
N LYS A 72 18.02 -13.24 7.87
CA LYS A 72 19.27 -14.01 8.06
C LYS A 72 20.43 -13.51 7.20
N LEU A 73 20.13 -12.82 6.12
CA LEU A 73 21.11 -12.22 5.19
C LEU A 73 21.26 -10.70 5.40
N GLY A 74 20.62 -10.13 6.43
CA GLY A 74 20.65 -8.70 6.71
C GLY A 74 19.86 -7.86 5.72
N ILE A 75 18.85 -8.45 5.05
CA ILE A 75 17.98 -7.78 4.08
C ILE A 75 16.61 -7.53 4.69
N SER A 76 16.14 -6.28 4.65
CA SER A 76 14.81 -5.86 5.08
C SER A 76 13.81 -5.94 3.92
N ILE A 77 12.60 -6.45 4.17
CA ILE A 77 11.51 -6.46 3.19
C ILE A 77 10.57 -5.30 3.47
N ILE A 78 10.39 -4.41 2.49
CA ILE A 78 9.51 -3.25 2.55
C ILE A 78 8.31 -3.49 1.62
N LEU A 79 7.11 -3.29 2.13
CA LEU A 79 5.87 -3.46 1.37
C LEU A 79 5.36 -2.14 0.79
N ASP A 80 4.61 -2.24 -0.31
CA ASP A 80 3.88 -1.10 -0.88
C ASP A 80 2.51 -0.93 -0.19
N GLY A 81 2.30 0.23 0.40
CA GLY A 81 1.07 0.64 1.04
C GLY A 81 0.26 1.56 0.14
N VAL A 82 -0.63 0.98 -0.66
CA VAL A 82 -1.55 1.73 -1.53
C VAL A 82 -2.79 2.10 -0.71
N PHE A 83 -2.70 3.13 0.14
CA PHE A 83 -3.76 3.48 1.10
C PHE A 83 -4.58 4.70 0.70
N ASN A 84 -4.26 5.34 -0.43
CA ASN A 84 -5.06 6.43 -1.00
C ASN A 84 -6.32 5.94 -1.72
N HIS A 85 -6.28 4.76 -2.31
CA HIS A 85 -7.38 4.20 -3.11
C HIS A 85 -7.39 2.67 -3.05
N THR A 86 -8.51 2.07 -3.49
CA THR A 86 -8.62 0.62 -3.73
C THR A 86 -8.89 0.38 -5.21
N GLY A 87 -8.98 -0.89 -5.61
CA GLY A 87 -9.65 -1.25 -6.86
C GLY A 87 -11.16 -1.07 -6.75
N ASP A 88 -11.84 -0.74 -7.85
CA ASP A 88 -13.29 -0.78 -7.91
C ASP A 88 -13.81 -2.25 -7.89
N ASP A 89 -12.97 -3.19 -8.30
CA ASP A 89 -13.17 -4.63 -8.09
C ASP A 89 -12.44 -5.08 -6.81
N SER A 90 -12.99 -4.73 -5.67
CA SER A 90 -12.44 -5.03 -4.33
C SER A 90 -13.53 -5.47 -3.38
N ILE A 91 -13.15 -6.13 -2.29
CA ILE A 91 -14.09 -6.49 -1.20
C ILE A 91 -14.75 -5.25 -0.55
N TYR A 92 -14.16 -4.09 -0.71
CA TYR A 92 -14.59 -2.82 -0.11
C TYR A 92 -15.59 -2.08 -1.01
N PHE A 93 -15.27 -1.90 -2.29
CA PHE A 93 -16.09 -1.19 -3.26
C PHE A 93 -17.07 -2.13 -3.99
N ASN A 94 -16.60 -3.29 -4.43
CA ASN A 94 -17.32 -4.42 -5.01
C ASN A 94 -18.27 -4.04 -6.17
N ARG A 95 -17.74 -3.26 -7.11
CA ARG A 95 -18.52 -2.72 -8.23
C ARG A 95 -19.21 -3.82 -9.05
N TYR A 96 -18.52 -4.93 -9.26
CA TYR A 96 -18.95 -6.00 -10.15
C TYR A 96 -19.60 -7.18 -9.43
N GLY A 97 -19.67 -7.17 -8.11
CA GLY A 97 -20.26 -8.25 -7.32
C GLY A 97 -19.41 -9.52 -7.28
N ASN A 98 -18.12 -9.42 -7.52
CA ASN A 98 -17.20 -10.57 -7.55
C ASN A 98 -16.85 -11.07 -6.13
N TYR A 99 -17.11 -10.29 -5.10
CA TYR A 99 -16.79 -10.62 -3.71
C TYR A 99 -18.06 -10.84 -2.87
N PRO A 100 -18.01 -11.72 -1.88
CA PRO A 100 -19.11 -11.88 -0.93
C PRO A 100 -19.26 -10.60 -0.08
N GLY A 101 -20.51 -10.29 0.26
CA GLY A 101 -20.84 -9.08 1.03
C GLY A 101 -21.26 -7.90 0.14
N VAL A 102 -21.76 -6.85 0.77
CA VAL A 102 -22.25 -5.65 0.10
C VAL A 102 -21.16 -4.59 0.14
N GLY A 103 -20.56 -4.31 -1.02
CA GLY A 103 -19.56 -3.24 -1.16
C GLY A 103 -20.19 -1.85 -1.25
N ALA A 104 -19.36 -0.83 -1.13
CA ALA A 104 -19.78 0.58 -1.12
C ALA A 104 -20.56 1.00 -2.37
N TRP A 105 -20.23 0.44 -3.53
CA TRP A 105 -20.92 0.73 -4.78
C TRP A 105 -22.32 0.13 -4.85
N GLN A 106 -22.54 -1.02 -4.23
CA GLN A 106 -23.76 -1.81 -4.39
C GLN A 106 -24.95 -1.29 -3.58
N SER A 107 -24.72 -0.57 -2.49
CA SER A 107 -25.80 -0.05 -1.64
C SER A 107 -25.32 1.15 -0.82
N GLU A 108 -26.24 2.11 -0.62
CA GLU A 108 -26.03 3.21 0.33
C GLU A 108 -26.00 2.72 1.79
N ASP A 109 -26.64 1.58 2.06
CA ASP A 109 -26.63 0.93 3.38
C ASP A 109 -25.40 0.01 3.58
N SER A 110 -24.47 -0.03 2.64
CA SER A 110 -23.24 -0.81 2.78
C SER A 110 -22.43 -0.31 3.99
N PRO A 111 -21.87 -1.21 4.82
CA PRO A 111 -20.94 -0.81 5.88
C PRO A 111 -19.70 -0.08 5.34
N TRP A 112 -19.38 -0.26 4.06
CA TRP A 112 -18.26 0.39 3.39
C TRP A 112 -18.63 1.72 2.74
N ARG A 113 -19.89 2.16 2.81
CA ARG A 113 -20.33 3.38 2.09
C ARG A 113 -19.49 4.59 2.46
N ASP A 114 -19.27 4.81 3.76
CA ASP A 114 -18.48 5.95 4.27
C ASP A 114 -16.97 5.80 4.06
N ALA A 115 -16.53 4.63 3.58
CA ALA A 115 -15.12 4.40 3.25
C ALA A 115 -14.70 5.09 1.95
N PHE A 116 -15.65 5.65 1.19
CA PHE A 116 -15.41 6.32 -0.10
C PHE A 116 -16.25 7.60 -0.18
N TYR A 117 -15.85 8.51 -1.08
CA TYR A 117 -16.55 9.77 -1.32
C TYR A 117 -17.53 9.62 -2.47
N PHE A 118 -18.82 9.62 -2.20
CA PHE A 118 -19.88 9.60 -3.21
C PHE A 118 -20.56 10.97 -3.30
N HIS A 119 -20.97 11.36 -4.51
CA HIS A 119 -21.67 12.59 -4.81
C HIS A 119 -23.16 12.34 -5.06
N GLU A 120 -23.96 13.39 -5.01
CA GLU A 120 -25.43 13.33 -5.22
C GLU A 120 -25.83 12.80 -6.61
N ASP A 121 -24.97 12.97 -7.62
CA ASP A 121 -25.19 12.47 -8.98
C ASP A 121 -24.81 10.99 -9.15
N GLY A 122 -24.39 10.33 -8.06
CA GLY A 122 -23.95 8.92 -8.06
C GLY A 122 -22.50 8.70 -8.50
N SER A 123 -21.76 9.77 -8.83
CA SER A 123 -20.32 9.68 -9.05
C SER A 123 -19.56 9.51 -7.74
N TYR A 124 -18.27 9.23 -7.82
CA TYR A 124 -17.37 9.07 -6.67
C TYR A 124 -15.99 9.62 -6.98
N ASP A 125 -15.27 10.00 -5.93
CA ASP A 125 -13.89 10.42 -6.07
C ASP A 125 -13.00 9.24 -6.40
N CYS A 126 -12.02 9.49 -7.26
CA CYS A 126 -11.04 8.49 -7.67
C CYS A 126 -9.66 9.15 -7.86
N TRP A 127 -8.60 8.35 -7.72
CA TRP A 127 -7.25 8.85 -7.88
C TRP A 127 -7.06 9.45 -9.28
N TRP A 128 -6.86 10.78 -9.35
CA TRP A 128 -6.63 11.57 -10.58
C TRP A 128 -7.60 11.28 -11.74
N GLY A 129 -8.86 10.96 -11.43
CA GLY A 129 -9.87 10.64 -12.44
C GLY A 129 -9.77 9.21 -13.02
N VAL A 130 -8.93 8.36 -12.44
CA VAL A 130 -8.80 6.94 -12.82
C VAL A 130 -9.94 6.15 -12.19
N GLY A 131 -11.05 5.97 -12.93
CA GLY A 131 -12.33 5.48 -12.43
C GLY A 131 -12.33 4.09 -11.77
N ASN A 132 -11.34 3.25 -12.06
CA ASN A 132 -11.18 1.95 -11.39
C ASN A 132 -10.35 2.01 -10.10
N MET A 133 -10.01 3.22 -9.64
CA MET A 133 -9.26 3.46 -8.39
C MET A 133 -10.02 4.43 -7.47
N PRO A 134 -11.17 4.00 -6.87
CA PRO A 134 -11.95 4.84 -5.97
C PRO A 134 -11.12 5.28 -4.76
N ALA A 135 -11.16 6.59 -4.46
CA ALA A 135 -10.41 7.20 -3.39
C ALA A 135 -10.98 6.82 -2.02
N ILE A 136 -10.10 6.42 -1.11
CA ILE A 136 -10.45 6.06 0.27
C ILE A 136 -10.71 7.33 1.09
N ASN A 137 -11.79 7.33 1.87
CA ASN A 137 -12.07 8.33 2.88
C ASN A 137 -11.25 8.05 4.16
N GLU A 138 -10.15 8.75 4.34
CA GLU A 138 -9.27 8.63 5.51
C GLU A 138 -9.97 8.99 6.83
N SER A 139 -11.09 9.72 6.79
CA SER A 139 -11.86 10.12 7.99
C SER A 139 -12.82 9.03 8.45
N SER A 140 -13.06 8.00 7.63
CA SER A 140 -13.93 6.88 8.00
C SER A 140 -13.34 6.06 9.14
N GLU A 141 -14.10 5.87 10.23
CA GLU A 141 -13.68 5.03 11.36
C GLU A 141 -13.41 3.59 10.93
N LEU A 142 -14.19 3.06 9.98
CA LEU A 142 -14.02 1.72 9.46
C LEU A 142 -12.70 1.58 8.68
N VAL A 143 -12.33 2.59 7.89
CA VAL A 143 -11.05 2.63 7.17
C VAL A 143 -9.90 2.68 8.18
N ARG A 144 -9.99 3.56 9.18
CA ARG A 144 -8.97 3.69 10.23
C ARG A 144 -8.78 2.38 11.01
N GLU A 145 -9.86 1.75 11.43
CA GLU A 145 -9.77 0.47 12.11
C GLU A 145 -9.19 -0.62 11.20
N ARG A 146 -9.62 -0.68 9.92
CA ARG A 146 -9.12 -1.67 8.96
C ARG A 146 -7.63 -1.51 8.66
N LEU A 147 -7.12 -0.29 8.55
CA LEU A 147 -5.73 -0.04 8.20
C LEU A 147 -4.83 0.08 9.44
N LEU A 148 -5.25 0.85 10.45
CA LEU A 148 -4.44 1.29 11.59
C LEU A 148 -4.74 0.53 12.88
N GLY A 149 -5.91 -0.13 12.99
CA GLY A 149 -6.34 -0.85 14.18
C GLY A 149 -5.35 -1.91 14.65
N LYS A 150 -5.57 -2.44 15.85
CA LYS A 150 -4.68 -3.44 16.47
C LYS A 150 -4.49 -4.67 15.58
N ASP A 151 -5.56 -5.08 14.88
CA ASP A 151 -5.55 -6.20 13.92
C ASP A 151 -5.65 -5.70 12.47
N GLY A 152 -5.33 -4.42 12.27
CA GLY A 152 -5.35 -3.76 10.97
C GLY A 152 -4.21 -4.21 10.05
N VAL A 153 -4.36 -3.85 8.78
CA VAL A 153 -3.48 -4.26 7.68
C VAL A 153 -2.01 -3.94 7.96
N ILE A 154 -1.72 -2.71 8.40
CA ILE A 154 -0.34 -2.25 8.63
C ILE A 154 0.36 -3.14 9.66
N ARG A 155 -0.29 -3.40 10.79
CA ARG A 155 0.29 -4.21 11.88
C ARG A 155 0.34 -5.68 11.53
N LYS A 156 -0.67 -6.20 10.80
CA LYS A 156 -0.70 -7.60 10.36
C LYS A 156 0.58 -7.96 9.60
N TRP A 157 0.94 -7.16 8.60
CA TRP A 157 2.07 -7.47 7.75
C TRP A 157 3.43 -7.20 8.39
N LEU A 158 3.51 -6.23 9.33
CA LEU A 158 4.70 -6.07 10.17
C LEU A 158 4.93 -7.30 11.07
N ARG A 159 3.86 -7.87 11.66
CA ARG A 159 3.94 -9.12 12.42
C ARG A 159 4.32 -10.32 11.54
N ALA A 160 3.88 -10.33 10.30
CA ALA A 160 4.23 -11.38 9.33
C ALA A 160 5.68 -11.30 8.86
N GLY A 161 6.44 -10.24 9.23
CA GLY A 161 7.87 -10.13 9.00
C GLY A 161 8.31 -8.92 8.17
N ALA A 162 7.41 -8.11 7.64
CA ALA A 162 7.80 -6.87 6.96
C ALA A 162 8.63 -5.95 7.88
N HIS A 163 9.60 -5.23 7.31
CA HIS A 163 10.44 -4.25 8.00
C HIS A 163 10.00 -2.81 7.74
N GLY A 164 8.90 -2.61 7.04
CA GLY A 164 8.36 -1.29 6.81
C GLY A 164 7.41 -1.22 5.64
N TRP A 165 6.99 0.01 5.36
CA TRP A 165 6.07 0.35 4.31
C TRP A 165 6.61 1.48 3.45
N ARG A 166 6.44 1.37 2.15
CA ARG A 166 6.50 2.50 1.22
C ARG A 166 5.06 2.93 0.97
N LEU A 167 4.74 4.18 1.18
CA LEU A 167 3.41 4.72 0.94
C LEU A 167 3.32 5.25 -0.49
N ASP A 168 2.45 4.62 -1.26
CA ASP A 168 2.09 5.04 -2.61
C ASP A 168 1.42 6.41 -2.56
N VAL A 169 1.78 7.29 -3.50
CA VAL A 169 1.25 8.65 -3.64
C VAL A 169 1.07 9.38 -2.30
N ALA A 170 2.14 9.46 -1.50
CA ALA A 170 2.08 10.05 -0.16
C ALA A 170 1.58 11.52 -0.15
N ASP A 171 1.66 12.22 -1.28
CA ASP A 171 1.10 13.56 -1.45
C ASP A 171 -0.43 13.61 -1.35
N GLU A 172 -1.10 12.50 -1.69
CA GLU A 172 -2.55 12.38 -1.63
C GLU A 172 -3.07 12.04 -0.22
N LEU A 173 -2.18 11.62 0.69
CA LEU A 173 -2.51 11.32 2.08
C LEU A 173 -2.40 12.58 2.94
N SER A 174 -3.35 12.80 3.87
CA SER A 174 -3.29 13.93 4.79
C SER A 174 -2.16 13.80 5.82
N ASP A 175 -1.64 14.93 6.32
CA ASP A 175 -0.60 14.95 7.35
C ASP A 175 -1.06 14.20 8.63
N ASP A 176 -2.34 14.33 8.99
CA ASP A 176 -2.91 13.63 10.14
C ASP A 176 -2.93 12.13 9.93
N PHE A 177 -3.32 11.67 8.74
CA PHE A 177 -3.34 10.24 8.41
C PHE A 177 -1.94 9.65 8.34
N LEU A 178 -0.97 10.36 7.75
CA LEU A 178 0.44 9.98 7.76
C LEU A 178 0.98 9.84 9.19
N THR A 179 0.64 10.79 10.07
CA THR A 179 1.02 10.75 11.49
C THR A 179 0.43 9.52 12.19
N GLU A 180 -0.81 9.15 11.90
CA GLU A 180 -1.45 7.97 12.49
C GLU A 180 -0.87 6.66 11.92
N ILE A 181 -0.58 6.60 10.62
CA ILE A 181 0.17 5.48 10.03
C ILE A 181 1.50 5.31 10.75
N LYS A 182 2.27 6.39 10.93
CA LYS A 182 3.54 6.34 11.65
C LYS A 182 3.41 5.80 13.07
N LYS A 183 2.39 6.26 13.81
CA LYS A 183 2.11 5.75 15.16
C LYS A 183 1.77 4.26 15.15
N ALA A 184 0.96 3.80 14.19
CA ALA A 184 0.60 2.39 14.06
C ALA A 184 1.81 1.51 13.74
N VAL A 185 2.67 1.98 12.84
CA VAL A 185 3.93 1.30 12.47
C VAL A 185 4.85 1.17 13.69
N LEU A 186 5.15 2.28 14.36
CA LEU A 186 6.08 2.28 15.52
C LEU A 186 5.55 1.52 16.73
N ALA A 187 4.22 1.49 16.92
CA ALA A 187 3.61 0.73 18.01
C ALA A 187 3.72 -0.79 17.79
N GLU A 188 3.83 -1.24 16.54
CA GLU A 188 4.00 -2.67 16.23
C GLU A 188 5.49 -3.04 16.11
N LYS A 189 6.28 -2.22 15.42
CA LYS A 189 7.71 -2.47 15.15
C LYS A 189 8.48 -1.15 15.23
N PRO A 190 9.14 -0.85 16.36
CA PRO A 190 9.77 0.46 16.61
C PRO A 190 10.89 0.85 15.63
N ASP A 191 11.50 -0.13 14.98
CA ASP A 191 12.59 0.04 14.00
C ASP A 191 12.12 -0.10 12.54
N ALA A 192 10.80 -0.20 12.31
CA ALA A 192 10.27 -0.28 10.96
C ALA A 192 10.40 1.05 10.21
N LEU A 193 10.76 0.95 8.94
CA LEU A 193 10.87 2.08 8.01
C LEU A 193 9.49 2.49 7.48
N LEU A 194 9.22 3.78 7.46
CA LEU A 194 8.11 4.37 6.72
C LEU A 194 8.65 5.31 5.64
N LEU A 195 8.62 4.84 4.40
CA LEU A 195 9.09 5.55 3.21
C LEU A 195 7.90 6.12 2.45
N GLY A 196 7.96 7.35 1.98
CA GLY A 196 6.90 7.97 1.16
C GLY A 196 7.29 8.14 -0.30
N GLU A 197 6.34 7.93 -1.21
CA GLU A 197 6.46 8.40 -2.58
C GLU A 197 6.07 9.88 -2.63
N VAL A 198 7.06 10.73 -2.86
CA VAL A 198 6.91 12.16 -3.09
C VAL A 198 7.71 12.49 -4.33
N TRP A 199 7.03 12.98 -5.39
CA TRP A 199 7.64 13.10 -6.73
C TRP A 199 8.64 14.25 -6.88
N GLU A 200 8.77 15.10 -5.88
CA GLU A 200 9.64 16.27 -5.86
C GLU A 200 10.51 16.27 -4.60
N ASP A 201 11.14 17.41 -4.31
CA ASP A 201 11.88 17.59 -3.06
C ASP A 201 10.92 17.58 -1.85
N ALA A 202 10.94 16.48 -1.10
CA ALA A 202 10.07 16.26 0.06
C ALA A 202 10.43 17.14 1.27
N SER A 203 11.59 17.80 1.27
CA SER A 203 12.07 18.57 2.43
C SER A 203 11.29 19.88 2.63
N ASN A 204 10.71 20.43 1.57
CA ASN A 204 10.02 21.72 1.59
C ASN A 204 8.83 21.79 0.63
N LYS A 205 8.24 20.64 0.32
CA LYS A 205 7.15 20.54 -0.66
C LYS A 205 5.89 21.27 -0.20
N ILE A 206 5.29 22.02 -1.13
CA ILE A 206 3.92 22.54 -1.01
C ILE A 206 3.02 21.65 -1.87
N SER A 207 2.06 20.97 -1.24
CA SER A 207 1.05 20.16 -1.92
C SER A 207 -0.33 20.64 -1.48
N TYR A 208 -1.24 20.81 -2.44
CA TYR A 208 -2.59 21.32 -2.20
C TYR A 208 -2.65 22.63 -1.37
N GLY A 209 -1.65 23.51 -1.56
CA GLY A 209 -1.57 24.80 -0.88
C GLY A 209 -1.03 24.75 0.55
N HIS A 210 -0.60 23.59 1.03
CA HIS A 210 -0.02 23.39 2.36
C HIS A 210 1.45 23.00 2.29
N LEU A 211 2.29 23.61 3.14
CA LEU A 211 3.66 23.16 3.36
C LEU A 211 3.62 21.83 4.10
N ARG A 212 4.06 20.77 3.45
CA ARG A 212 4.04 19.42 4.00
C ARG A 212 5.19 19.19 5.00
N ARG A 213 4.95 18.29 5.97
CA ARG A 213 5.87 18.05 7.09
C ARG A 213 6.50 16.66 7.04
N TYR A 214 6.57 16.04 5.87
CA TYR A 214 6.96 14.65 5.64
C TYR A 214 8.18 14.18 6.46
N LEU A 215 9.27 14.99 6.49
CA LEU A 215 10.55 14.62 7.07
C LEU A 215 10.84 15.31 8.40
N GLN A 216 9.80 15.77 9.11
CA GLN A 216 9.96 16.47 10.41
C GLN A 216 9.84 15.54 11.63
N GLY A 217 9.85 14.21 11.43
CA GLY A 217 9.92 13.20 12.48
C GLY A 217 8.58 12.58 12.89
N SER A 218 7.45 13.18 12.53
CA SER A 218 6.11 12.68 12.90
C SER A 218 5.39 11.87 11.82
N GLU A 219 5.90 11.90 10.59
CA GLU A 219 5.24 11.28 9.43
C GLU A 219 6.14 10.22 8.79
N LEU A 220 7.03 10.58 7.87
CA LEU A 220 7.90 9.66 7.17
C LEU A 220 9.32 9.63 7.77
N ASP A 221 9.99 8.50 7.64
CA ASP A 221 11.42 8.40 7.93
C ASP A 221 12.27 8.89 6.76
N SER A 222 11.76 8.67 5.54
CA SER A 222 12.42 9.05 4.30
C SER A 222 11.39 9.17 3.17
N ALA A 223 11.83 9.72 2.05
CA ALA A 223 11.07 9.79 0.79
C ALA A 223 11.90 9.21 -0.36
N MET A 224 11.23 8.76 -1.41
CA MET A 224 11.88 8.33 -2.65
C MET A 224 12.57 9.54 -3.29
N ASP A 225 13.85 9.39 -3.67
CA ASP A 225 14.68 10.50 -4.16
C ASP A 225 14.43 10.77 -5.65
N TYR A 226 13.29 11.36 -5.96
CA TYR A 226 12.95 11.81 -7.32
C TYR A 226 13.86 12.90 -7.85
N PRO A 227 14.34 13.88 -7.04
CA PRO A 227 15.33 14.84 -7.49
C PRO A 227 16.61 14.20 -8.03
N PHE A 228 17.10 13.13 -7.41
CA PHE A 228 18.27 12.40 -7.90
C PHE A 228 17.99 11.63 -9.20
N ARG A 229 16.80 11.06 -9.36
CA ARG A 229 16.38 10.40 -10.61
C ARG A 229 16.38 11.35 -11.79
N ASP A 230 16.00 12.60 -11.57
CA ASP A 230 15.80 13.62 -12.63
C ASP A 230 17.08 14.41 -12.97
N MET A 231 18.21 14.11 -12.28
CA MET A 231 19.54 14.67 -12.58
C MET A 231 20.25 13.92 -13.71
#